data_4b693b77d0ed6b58934167532fdf8132
#
_entry.id   4b693b77d0ed6b58934167532fdf8132
#
_cell.length_a   1.000
_cell.length_b   1.000
_cell.length_c   1.000
_cell.angle_alpha   90.00
_cell.angle_beta   90.00
_cell.angle_gamma   90.00
#
_symmetry.space_group_name_H-M   'P 1'
#
loop_
_entity.id
_entity.type
_entity.pdbx_description
1 polymer ?
#
loop_
_entity_poly.entity_id
_entity_poly.type
_entity_poly.pdbx_seq_one_letter_code
_entity_poly.pdbx_strand_id
1 'polypeptide(L)'
;MTLRPWARRIAVSTVSAAALVALAVPAEAATTATSTSTTATSTAAADDVDYDTWQKDCQAVMDQALPYLKQRIANTRPGEKQAIVFDIDNTTLETDFGFSYPQPANGPVLEVAKYAQEHGVSLFFVTARPGIIYSVTDYNLKHVGYQVSGLYVRGFSDLFKDVAAYKTAQRVDIESKGYTIIANIGNSATDLSGGHAEQTYKLPDYDGQLS
;
A
#
# COMPACT_ATOMS: atom_id res chain seq x y z
N MET A 1 -7.95 14.04 56.21
CA MET A 1 -7.79 12.85 57.04
C MET A 1 -8.75 11.81 56.49
N THR A 2 -8.30 10.83 55.77
CA THR A 2 -7.72 9.54 56.13
C THR A 2 -7.21 8.89 54.83
N LEU A 3 -5.94 8.55 54.79
CA LEU A 3 -5.28 7.76 53.75
C LEU A 3 -5.66 6.28 53.91
N ARG A 4 -5.98 5.60 52.83
CA ARG A 4 -6.08 4.13 52.79
C ARG A 4 -4.90 3.53 52.01
N PRO A 5 -4.18 2.55 52.52
CA PRO A 5 -3.04 1.94 51.80
C PRO A 5 -3.47 0.81 50.89
N TRP A 6 -2.80 0.75 49.72
CA TRP A 6 -2.98 -0.27 48.71
C TRP A 6 -2.08 -1.49 49.00
N ALA A 7 -2.69 -2.63 49.27
CA ALA A 7 -2.00 -3.90 49.49
C ALA A 7 -1.55 -4.54 48.17
N ARG A 8 -0.25 -4.76 48.04
CA ARG A 8 0.36 -5.58 46.99
C ARG A 8 0.07 -7.05 47.26
N ARG A 9 -0.49 -7.78 46.31
CA ARG A 9 -0.55 -9.24 46.30
C ARG A 9 0.57 -9.79 45.44
N ILE A 10 1.51 -10.53 46.07
CA ILE A 10 2.56 -11.32 45.44
C ILE A 10 1.95 -12.69 45.13
N ALA A 11 1.98 -13.12 43.87
CA ALA A 11 1.64 -14.48 43.46
C ALA A 11 2.94 -15.29 43.34
N VAL A 12 3.01 -16.35 44.14
CA VAL A 12 4.11 -17.32 44.11
C VAL A 12 3.74 -18.43 43.14
N SER A 13 4.55 -18.65 42.10
CA SER A 13 4.40 -19.73 41.13
C SER A 13 5.20 -20.95 41.62
N THR A 14 4.52 -22.06 41.88
CA THR A 14 5.12 -23.36 42.23
C THR A 14 5.53 -24.10 40.93
N VAL A 15 6.79 -24.54 40.90
CA VAL A 15 7.36 -25.43 39.88
C VAL A 15 7.03 -26.87 40.27
N SER A 16 6.35 -27.59 39.38
CA SER A 16 6.16 -29.06 39.52
C SER A 16 7.10 -29.77 38.55
N ALA A 17 8.00 -30.57 39.11
CA ALA A 17 8.85 -31.51 38.41
C ALA A 17 8.08 -32.80 38.12
N ALA A 18 8.04 -33.25 36.87
CA ALA A 18 7.51 -34.56 36.50
C ALA A 18 8.66 -35.50 36.10
N ALA A 19 8.69 -36.64 36.75
CA ALA A 19 9.70 -37.70 36.59
C ALA A 19 9.47 -38.49 35.27
N LEU A 20 10.55 -38.77 34.55
CA LEU A 20 10.61 -39.67 33.39
C LEU A 20 10.70 -41.12 33.88
N VAL A 21 9.76 -41.96 33.46
CA VAL A 21 9.85 -43.43 33.56
C VAL A 21 10.21 -43.96 32.16
N ALA A 22 11.38 -44.57 32.05
CA ALA A 22 11.82 -45.25 30.82
C ALA A 22 11.30 -46.70 30.83
N LEU A 23 10.50 -47.04 29.82
CA LEU A 23 10.14 -48.41 29.49
C LEU A 23 10.92 -48.86 28.26
N ALA A 24 11.77 -49.87 28.41
CA ALA A 24 12.50 -50.49 27.30
C ALA A 24 11.59 -51.50 26.59
N VAL A 25 11.53 -51.45 25.25
CA VAL A 25 10.86 -52.40 24.36
C VAL A 25 11.91 -52.97 23.38
N PRO A 26 11.92 -54.30 23.10
CA PRO A 26 12.98 -54.93 22.33
C PRO A 26 12.90 -54.58 20.83
N ALA A 27 14.09 -54.57 20.19
CA ALA A 27 14.28 -54.29 18.79
C ALA A 27 13.78 -55.46 17.93
N GLU A 28 12.85 -55.15 17.01
CA GLU A 28 12.63 -55.96 15.79
C GLU A 28 13.27 -55.24 14.60
N ALA A 29 14.05 -56.01 13.85
CA ALA A 29 14.77 -55.55 12.67
C ALA A 29 13.80 -55.27 11.53
N ALA A 30 13.51 -54.01 11.26
CA ALA A 30 12.81 -53.60 10.05
C ALA A 30 13.83 -53.06 9.05
N THR A 31 13.79 -53.65 7.86
CA THR A 31 14.57 -53.36 6.68
C THR A 31 14.45 -51.89 6.30
N THR A 32 15.56 -51.14 6.36
CA THR A 32 15.64 -49.75 5.97
C THR A 32 15.50 -49.61 4.46
N ALA A 33 14.31 -49.24 3.98
CA ALA A 33 14.18 -48.60 2.69
C ALA A 33 14.63 -47.13 2.86
N THR A 34 15.82 -46.85 2.34
CA THR A 34 16.35 -45.46 2.29
C THR A 34 15.51 -44.66 1.30
N SER A 35 14.49 -43.99 1.81
CA SER A 35 13.79 -42.94 1.06
C SER A 35 14.69 -41.71 1.05
N THR A 36 15.45 -41.56 -0.04
CA THR A 36 16.16 -40.32 -0.33
C THR A 36 15.10 -39.26 -0.61
N SER A 37 14.71 -38.50 0.44
CA SER A 37 13.95 -37.28 0.27
C SER A 37 14.87 -36.25 -0.37
N THR A 38 14.84 -36.23 -1.69
CA THR A 38 15.38 -35.10 -2.46
C THR A 38 14.48 -33.91 -2.09
N THR A 39 14.95 -33.10 -1.16
CA THR A 39 14.38 -31.77 -0.95
C THR A 39 14.70 -31.00 -2.23
N ALA A 40 13.78 -31.07 -3.21
CA ALA A 40 13.77 -30.13 -4.30
C ALA A 40 13.54 -28.76 -3.63
N THR A 41 14.62 -28.00 -3.46
CA THR A 41 14.53 -26.55 -3.28
C THR A 41 13.90 -26.04 -4.58
N SER A 42 12.59 -25.93 -4.59
CA SER A 42 11.88 -25.14 -5.59
C SER A 42 12.36 -23.71 -5.37
N THR A 43 13.37 -23.29 -6.12
CA THR A 43 13.49 -21.91 -6.52
C THR A 43 12.25 -21.68 -7.38
N ALA A 44 11.13 -21.28 -6.73
CA ALA A 44 10.07 -20.61 -7.44
C ALA A 44 10.75 -19.39 -8.06
N ALA A 45 10.97 -19.44 -9.38
CA ALA A 45 11.09 -18.23 -10.15
C ALA A 45 9.87 -17.41 -9.75
N ALA A 46 10.07 -16.15 -9.36
CA ALA A 46 8.96 -15.24 -9.17
C ALA A 46 8.16 -15.33 -10.47
N ASP A 47 6.96 -15.92 -10.41
CA ASP A 47 6.07 -15.93 -11.55
C ASP A 47 5.84 -14.47 -11.88
N ASP A 48 6.14 -14.05 -13.12
CA ASP A 48 5.86 -12.70 -13.59
C ASP A 48 4.38 -12.42 -13.32
N VAL A 49 4.09 -11.29 -12.70
CA VAL A 49 2.71 -10.91 -12.37
C VAL A 49 1.90 -10.84 -13.66
N ASP A 50 0.86 -11.65 -13.74
CA ASP A 50 -0.02 -11.67 -14.89
C ASP A 50 -0.80 -10.36 -15.00
N TYR A 51 -0.73 -9.71 -16.15
CA TYR A 51 -1.33 -8.40 -16.39
C TYR A 51 -2.85 -8.39 -16.19
N ASP A 52 -3.55 -9.40 -16.74
CA ASP A 52 -5.02 -9.45 -16.64
C ASP A 52 -5.47 -9.71 -15.21
N THR A 53 -4.71 -10.49 -14.46
CA THR A 53 -4.91 -10.72 -13.03
C THR A 53 -4.71 -9.43 -12.25
N TRP A 54 -3.61 -8.71 -12.51
CA TRP A 54 -3.34 -7.43 -11.86
C TRP A 54 -4.44 -6.38 -12.13
N GLN A 55 -4.88 -6.24 -13.37
CA GLN A 55 -5.98 -5.32 -13.73
C GLN A 55 -7.27 -5.67 -13.02
N LYS A 56 -7.61 -6.97 -12.94
CA LYS A 56 -8.79 -7.45 -12.21
C LYS A 56 -8.70 -7.17 -10.71
N ASP A 57 -7.53 -7.36 -10.11
CA ASP A 57 -7.32 -7.10 -8.69
C ASP A 57 -7.33 -5.59 -8.40
N CYS A 58 -6.79 -4.75 -9.28
CA CYS A 58 -6.95 -3.29 -9.22
C CYS A 58 -8.42 -2.89 -9.31
N GLN A 59 -9.19 -3.49 -10.22
CA GLN A 59 -10.63 -3.23 -10.34
C GLN A 59 -11.36 -3.57 -9.04
N ALA A 60 -11.06 -4.71 -8.42
CA ALA A 60 -11.70 -5.12 -7.16
C ALA A 60 -11.47 -4.11 -6.01
N VAL A 61 -10.30 -3.45 -5.98
CA VAL A 61 -10.04 -2.37 -5.02
C VAL A 61 -10.82 -1.10 -5.40
N MET A 62 -10.86 -0.74 -6.68
CA MET A 62 -11.59 0.45 -7.14
C MET A 62 -13.10 0.29 -7.01
N ASP A 63 -13.64 -0.92 -7.12
CA ASP A 63 -15.04 -1.22 -6.84
C ASP A 63 -15.43 -0.96 -5.38
N GLN A 64 -14.47 -1.01 -4.46
CA GLN A 64 -14.68 -0.61 -3.05
C GLN A 64 -14.54 0.91 -2.87
N ALA A 65 -13.61 1.54 -3.60
CA ALA A 65 -13.34 2.97 -3.49
C ALA A 65 -14.47 3.82 -4.07
N LEU A 66 -14.99 3.45 -5.23
CA LEU A 66 -15.94 4.27 -5.98
C LEU A 66 -17.25 4.56 -5.24
N PRO A 67 -17.91 3.61 -4.55
CA PRO A 67 -19.11 3.89 -3.77
C PRO A 67 -18.87 4.89 -2.63
N TYR A 68 -17.75 4.73 -1.91
CA TYR A 68 -17.35 5.68 -0.87
C TYR A 68 -17.14 7.07 -1.46
N LEU A 69 -16.37 7.18 -2.54
CA LEU A 69 -16.09 8.46 -3.19
C LEU A 69 -17.36 9.14 -3.69
N LYS A 70 -18.27 8.39 -4.32
CA LYS A 70 -19.58 8.91 -4.75
C LYS A 70 -20.36 9.50 -3.58
N GLN A 71 -20.44 8.78 -2.47
CA GLN A 71 -21.13 9.24 -1.28
C GLN A 71 -20.42 10.47 -0.67
N ARG A 72 -19.09 10.43 -0.53
CA ARG A 72 -18.32 11.49 0.11
C ARG A 72 -18.32 12.78 -0.70
N ILE A 73 -18.24 12.68 -2.02
CA ILE A 73 -18.32 13.82 -2.96
C ILE A 73 -19.69 14.46 -2.91
N ALA A 74 -20.76 13.66 -2.94
CA ALA A 74 -22.14 14.16 -2.84
C ALA A 74 -22.40 14.89 -1.49
N ASN A 75 -21.65 14.57 -0.44
CA ASN A 75 -21.73 15.17 0.89
C ASN A 75 -20.60 16.18 1.14
N THR A 76 -20.15 16.90 0.11
CA THR A 76 -19.18 17.99 0.23
C THR A 76 -19.70 19.10 1.14
N ARG A 77 -18.87 19.55 2.09
CA ARG A 77 -19.23 20.65 2.99
C ARG A 77 -19.10 21.99 2.25
N PRO A 78 -19.89 23.01 2.60
CA PRO A 78 -19.75 24.34 2.01
C PRO A 78 -18.31 24.88 2.16
N GLY A 79 -17.67 25.24 1.05
CA GLY A 79 -16.31 25.76 1.03
C GLY A 79 -15.19 24.70 1.14
N GLU A 80 -15.53 23.43 1.26
CA GLU A 80 -14.55 22.33 1.29
C GLU A 80 -13.91 22.11 -0.07
N LYS A 81 -12.59 22.00 -0.08
CA LYS A 81 -11.80 21.62 -1.25
C LYS A 81 -11.40 20.15 -1.10
N GLN A 82 -12.12 19.26 -1.77
CA GLN A 82 -11.81 17.84 -1.72
C GLN A 82 -10.63 17.49 -2.64
N ALA A 83 -9.81 16.56 -2.18
CA ALA A 83 -8.68 16.02 -2.93
C ALA A 83 -8.60 14.51 -2.81
N ILE A 84 -8.07 13.88 -3.86
CA ILE A 84 -7.56 12.50 -3.83
C ILE A 84 -6.07 12.56 -4.07
N VAL A 85 -5.30 11.80 -3.29
CA VAL A 85 -3.87 11.59 -3.48
C VAL A 85 -3.64 10.23 -4.12
N PHE A 86 -2.79 10.20 -5.12
CA PHE A 86 -2.39 8.98 -5.83
C PHE A 86 -0.87 8.82 -5.81
N ASP A 87 -0.40 7.59 -5.69
CA ASP A 87 0.91 7.22 -6.17
C ASP A 87 0.92 7.07 -7.70
N ILE A 88 2.09 6.89 -8.30
CA ILE A 88 2.22 6.82 -9.77
C ILE A 88 2.55 5.41 -10.25
N ASP A 89 3.68 4.85 -9.83
CA ASP A 89 4.20 3.61 -10.38
C ASP A 89 3.33 2.43 -9.99
N ASN A 90 2.83 1.68 -10.99
CA ASN A 90 1.85 0.59 -10.80
C ASN A 90 0.60 0.97 -9.98
N THR A 91 0.37 2.27 -9.85
CA THR A 91 -0.85 2.86 -9.28
C THR A 91 -1.64 3.57 -10.37
N THR A 92 -1.20 4.73 -10.82
CA THR A 92 -1.88 5.48 -11.89
C THR A 92 -1.34 5.17 -13.28
N LEU A 93 -0.08 4.73 -13.39
CA LEU A 93 0.58 4.32 -14.63
C LEU A 93 1.06 2.87 -14.52
N GLU A 94 1.01 2.16 -15.64
CA GLU A 94 1.41 0.75 -15.78
C GLU A 94 2.94 0.65 -15.99
N THR A 95 3.72 0.91 -14.94
CA THR A 95 5.17 1.08 -15.06
C THR A 95 5.90 -0.22 -15.38
N ASP A 96 5.48 -1.35 -14.81
CA ASP A 96 6.15 -2.64 -14.94
C ASP A 96 5.58 -3.53 -16.06
N PHE A 97 4.53 -3.06 -16.75
CA PHE A 97 3.86 -3.81 -17.82
C PHE A 97 4.24 -3.32 -19.22
N GLY A 98 5.54 -3.25 -19.49
CA GLY A 98 6.10 -2.95 -20.81
C GLY A 98 6.90 -1.65 -20.86
N PHE A 99 7.54 -1.41 -22.02
CA PHE A 99 8.46 -0.28 -22.24
C PHE A 99 7.85 0.82 -23.11
N SER A 100 6.54 1.03 -23.02
CA SER A 100 5.91 2.11 -23.79
C SER A 100 6.11 3.48 -23.14
N TYR A 101 6.20 4.51 -23.96
CA TYR A 101 6.13 5.90 -23.52
C TYR A 101 5.29 6.71 -24.53
N PRO A 102 4.30 7.47 -24.07
CA PRO A 102 3.80 7.55 -22.70
C PRO A 102 3.35 6.19 -22.16
N GLN A 103 3.59 5.97 -20.86
CA GLN A 103 3.11 4.76 -20.16
C GLN A 103 1.58 4.77 -20.11
N PRO A 104 0.91 3.64 -20.33
CA PRO A 104 -0.54 3.53 -20.19
C PRO A 104 -1.01 3.87 -18.78
N ALA A 105 -2.26 4.30 -18.67
CA ALA A 105 -2.90 4.43 -17.38
C ALA A 105 -3.41 3.09 -16.89
N ASN A 106 -3.33 2.84 -15.58
CA ASN A 106 -4.09 1.80 -14.92
C ASN A 106 -5.58 2.10 -15.08
N GLY A 107 -6.27 1.33 -15.93
CA GLY A 107 -7.65 1.57 -16.35
C GLY A 107 -8.62 1.77 -15.20
N PRO A 108 -8.76 0.82 -14.26
CA PRO A 108 -9.60 0.94 -13.06
C PRO A 108 -9.38 2.22 -12.24
N VAL A 109 -8.12 2.61 -12.04
CA VAL A 109 -7.78 3.81 -11.27
C VAL A 109 -8.14 5.08 -12.05
N LEU A 110 -7.91 5.09 -13.36
CA LEU A 110 -8.26 6.22 -14.22
C LEU A 110 -9.76 6.46 -14.24
N GLU A 111 -10.60 5.41 -14.24
CA GLU A 111 -12.07 5.56 -14.19
C GLU A 111 -12.52 6.25 -12.90
N VAL A 112 -11.98 5.84 -11.76
CA VAL A 112 -12.27 6.47 -10.47
C VAL A 112 -11.77 7.92 -10.43
N ALA A 113 -10.58 8.17 -10.96
CA ALA A 113 -10.01 9.51 -11.05
C ALA A 113 -10.84 10.44 -11.94
N LYS A 114 -11.31 9.95 -13.09
CA LYS A 114 -12.20 10.70 -13.99
C LYS A 114 -13.51 11.05 -13.32
N TYR A 115 -14.14 10.10 -12.64
CA TYR A 115 -15.35 10.40 -11.88
C TYR A 115 -15.11 11.52 -10.87
N ALA A 116 -14.02 11.46 -10.10
CA ALA A 116 -13.70 12.46 -9.08
C ALA A 116 -13.45 13.85 -9.68
N GLN A 117 -12.64 13.95 -10.75
CA GLN A 117 -12.32 15.22 -11.39
C GLN A 117 -13.54 15.87 -12.08
N GLU A 118 -14.43 15.08 -12.67
CA GLU A 118 -15.70 15.55 -13.26
C GLU A 118 -16.65 16.14 -12.19
N HIS A 119 -16.46 15.75 -10.93
CA HIS A 119 -17.22 16.28 -9.78
C HIS A 119 -16.43 17.31 -8.96
N GLY A 120 -15.37 17.89 -9.52
CA GLY A 120 -14.63 19.01 -8.92
C GLY A 120 -13.63 18.63 -7.84
N VAL A 121 -13.29 17.35 -7.69
CA VAL A 121 -12.25 16.88 -6.76
C VAL A 121 -10.87 17.10 -7.38
N SER A 122 -9.95 17.67 -6.62
CA SER A 122 -8.56 17.89 -7.04
C SER A 122 -7.74 16.60 -6.97
N LEU A 123 -6.96 16.33 -8.02
CA LEU A 123 -6.09 15.15 -8.06
C LEU A 123 -4.64 15.55 -7.81
N PHE A 124 -4.05 14.99 -6.76
CA PHE A 124 -2.64 15.17 -6.40
C PHE A 124 -1.88 13.86 -6.59
N PHE A 125 -0.67 13.96 -7.11
CA PHE A 125 0.20 12.81 -7.35
C PHE A 125 1.45 12.95 -6.49
N VAL A 126 1.73 11.94 -5.68
CA VAL A 126 2.86 11.91 -4.74
C VAL A 126 3.68 10.65 -4.98
N THR A 127 4.85 10.80 -5.56
CA THR A 127 5.66 9.68 -6.07
C THR A 127 7.08 9.67 -5.51
N ALA A 128 7.69 8.48 -5.46
CA ALA A 128 9.12 8.34 -5.18
C ALA A 128 10.03 8.74 -6.36
N ARG A 129 9.47 9.02 -7.53
CA ARG A 129 10.22 9.45 -8.73
C ARG A 129 11.09 10.68 -8.43
N PRO A 130 12.33 10.72 -8.95
CA PRO A 130 13.19 11.88 -8.78
C PRO A 130 12.73 13.09 -9.58
N GLY A 131 13.03 14.29 -9.08
CA GLY A 131 12.60 15.57 -9.68
C GLY A 131 13.09 15.80 -11.11
N ILE A 132 14.19 15.16 -11.50
CA ILE A 132 14.74 15.28 -12.88
C ILE A 132 13.76 14.78 -13.94
N ILE A 133 12.84 13.88 -13.60
CA ILE A 133 11.83 13.38 -14.54
C ILE A 133 10.45 14.01 -14.32
N TYR A 134 10.36 15.14 -13.61
CA TYR A 134 9.09 15.84 -13.34
C TYR A 134 8.30 16.10 -14.63
N SER A 135 8.93 16.75 -15.62
CA SER A 135 8.23 17.18 -16.83
C SER A 135 7.69 16.01 -17.66
N VAL A 136 8.44 14.91 -17.75
CA VAL A 136 7.97 13.71 -18.49
C VAL A 136 6.87 12.99 -17.72
N THR A 137 6.92 13.00 -16.38
CA THR A 137 5.87 12.43 -15.53
C THR A 137 4.58 13.23 -15.63
N ASP A 138 4.65 14.56 -15.51
CA ASP A 138 3.49 15.46 -15.66
C ASP A 138 2.85 15.33 -17.05
N TYR A 139 3.68 15.32 -18.10
CA TYR A 139 3.19 15.09 -19.45
C TYR A 139 2.47 13.74 -19.58
N ASN A 140 3.04 12.66 -19.05
CA ASN A 140 2.46 11.33 -19.16
C ASN A 140 1.08 11.27 -18.47
N LEU A 141 0.98 11.76 -17.22
CA LEU A 141 -0.29 11.79 -16.48
C LEU A 141 -1.37 12.55 -17.26
N LYS A 142 -1.05 13.74 -17.78
CA LYS A 142 -1.98 14.55 -18.58
C LYS A 142 -2.36 13.88 -19.90
N HIS A 143 -1.40 13.24 -20.55
CA HIS A 143 -1.62 12.55 -21.83
C HIS A 143 -2.62 11.41 -21.71
N VAL A 144 -2.57 10.64 -20.61
CA VAL A 144 -3.52 9.53 -20.39
C VAL A 144 -4.85 9.97 -19.77
N GLY A 145 -5.03 11.26 -19.45
CA GLY A 145 -6.33 11.84 -19.11
C GLY A 145 -6.50 12.29 -17.66
N TYR A 146 -5.45 12.32 -16.85
CA TYR A 146 -5.53 12.89 -15.50
C TYR A 146 -5.46 14.44 -15.54
N GLN A 147 -6.32 15.10 -14.74
CA GLN A 147 -6.19 16.55 -14.47
C GLN A 147 -5.28 16.72 -13.24
N VAL A 148 -4.03 17.07 -13.48
CA VAL A 148 -3.01 17.20 -12.43
C VAL A 148 -3.19 18.53 -11.69
N SER A 149 -3.75 18.46 -10.47
CA SER A 149 -3.85 19.63 -9.56
C SER A 149 -2.53 19.91 -8.84
N GLY A 150 -1.69 18.88 -8.68
CA GLY A 150 -0.33 18.97 -8.17
C GLY A 150 0.43 17.67 -8.33
N LEU A 151 1.73 17.79 -8.57
CA LEU A 151 2.65 16.66 -8.71
C LEU A 151 3.84 16.88 -7.76
N TYR A 152 4.07 15.93 -6.88
CA TYR A 152 5.14 15.92 -5.89
C TYR A 152 6.12 14.81 -6.21
N VAL A 153 7.32 15.20 -6.60
CA VAL A 153 8.45 14.32 -6.90
C VAL A 153 9.56 14.57 -5.89
N ARG A 154 10.45 13.61 -5.69
CA ARG A 154 11.56 13.75 -4.73
C ARG A 154 12.63 14.69 -5.29
N GLY A 155 12.81 15.84 -4.64
CA GLY A 155 13.96 16.71 -4.88
C GLY A 155 15.28 16.03 -4.46
N PHE A 156 16.41 16.64 -4.80
CA PHE A 156 17.73 16.06 -4.50
C PHE A 156 17.90 15.71 -3.01
N SER A 157 17.48 16.59 -2.11
CA SER A 157 17.53 16.35 -0.66
C SER A 157 16.57 15.27 -0.19
N ASP A 158 15.49 15.03 -0.93
CA ASP A 158 14.45 14.06 -0.56
C ASP A 158 14.84 12.63 -0.94
N LEU A 159 15.79 12.46 -1.88
CA LEU A 159 16.29 11.14 -2.28
C LEU A 159 16.98 10.39 -1.13
N PHE A 160 17.43 11.11 -0.10
CA PHE A 160 18.06 10.53 1.09
C PHE A 160 17.10 10.34 2.26
N LYS A 161 15.84 10.77 2.13
CA LYS A 161 14.82 10.59 3.15
C LYS A 161 14.09 9.25 2.98
N ASP A 162 13.54 8.78 4.08
CA ASP A 162 12.57 7.68 4.05
C ASP A 162 11.39 8.02 3.14
N VAL A 163 10.98 7.06 2.28
CA VAL A 163 9.92 7.27 1.28
C VAL A 163 8.57 7.52 1.95
N ALA A 164 8.25 6.77 3.00
CA ALA A 164 6.98 6.92 3.71
C ALA A 164 6.89 8.28 4.41
N ALA A 165 7.98 8.70 5.06
CA ALA A 165 8.06 10.02 5.69
C ALA A 165 7.95 11.15 4.66
N TYR A 166 8.60 11.01 3.49
CA TYR A 166 8.45 11.96 2.38
C TYR A 166 6.99 12.05 1.93
N LYS A 167 6.35 10.93 1.58
CA LYS A 167 4.99 10.91 1.07
C LYS A 167 3.98 11.45 2.10
N THR A 168 4.18 11.14 3.37
CA THR A 168 3.37 11.72 4.48
C THR A 168 3.51 13.23 4.52
N ALA A 169 4.73 13.77 4.43
CA ALA A 169 4.96 15.21 4.46
C ALA A 169 4.28 15.93 3.28
N GLN A 170 4.20 15.30 2.10
CA GLN A 170 3.48 15.90 0.97
C GLN A 170 1.96 15.94 1.20
N ARG A 171 1.38 14.92 1.84
CA ARG A 171 -0.04 14.97 2.23
C ARG A 171 -0.33 16.06 3.25
N VAL A 172 0.56 16.25 4.24
CA VAL A 172 0.49 17.39 5.18
C VAL A 172 0.54 18.72 4.43
N ASP A 173 1.41 18.86 3.45
CA ASP A 173 1.51 20.08 2.63
C ASP A 173 0.21 20.33 1.83
N ILE A 174 -0.41 19.30 1.26
CA ILE A 174 -1.70 19.40 0.57
C ILE A 174 -2.79 19.87 1.53
N GLU A 175 -2.90 19.30 2.73
CA GLU A 175 -3.85 19.74 3.76
C GLU A 175 -3.60 21.19 4.20
N SER A 176 -2.33 21.59 4.32
CA SER A 176 -1.95 22.97 4.69
C SER A 176 -2.45 24.02 3.68
N LYS A 177 -2.67 23.61 2.42
CA LYS A 177 -3.24 24.42 1.35
C LYS A 177 -4.78 24.47 1.38
N GLY A 178 -5.39 23.89 2.41
CA GLY A 178 -6.82 23.89 2.68
C GLY A 178 -7.60 22.79 1.97
N TYR A 179 -6.94 21.72 1.52
CA TYR A 179 -7.62 20.56 0.95
C TYR A 179 -7.97 19.54 2.04
N THR A 180 -9.10 18.88 1.87
CA THR A 180 -9.45 17.67 2.61
C THR A 180 -9.12 16.47 1.71
N ILE A 181 -8.16 15.65 2.10
CA ILE A 181 -7.80 14.43 1.35
C ILE A 181 -8.83 13.36 1.70
N ILE A 182 -9.82 13.19 0.83
CA ILE A 182 -10.91 12.22 1.04
C ILE A 182 -10.48 10.77 0.77
N ALA A 183 -9.46 10.57 -0.09
CA ALA A 183 -8.86 9.26 -0.32
C ALA A 183 -7.38 9.38 -0.67
N ASN A 184 -6.61 8.33 -0.33
CA ASN A 184 -5.22 8.13 -0.74
C ASN A 184 -5.09 6.72 -1.33
N ILE A 185 -4.60 6.62 -2.57
CA ILE A 185 -4.55 5.40 -3.37
C ILE A 185 -3.12 5.12 -3.77
N GLY A 186 -2.63 3.92 -3.50
CA GLY A 186 -1.26 3.50 -3.81
C GLY A 186 -1.09 2.00 -3.73
N ASN A 187 -0.03 1.47 -4.36
CA ASN A 187 0.28 0.05 -4.34
C ASN A 187 1.31 -0.34 -3.27
N SER A 188 2.11 0.59 -2.78
CA SER A 188 3.09 0.33 -1.72
C SER A 188 2.57 0.73 -0.33
N ALA A 189 3.03 0.03 0.71
CA ALA A 189 2.76 0.41 2.10
C ALA A 189 3.28 1.82 2.43
N THR A 190 4.35 2.26 1.77
CA THR A 190 4.93 3.60 1.93
C THR A 190 4.01 4.71 1.43
N ASP A 191 3.11 4.41 0.51
CA ASP A 191 2.14 5.37 -0.02
C ASP A 191 1.07 5.73 1.01
N LEU A 192 0.67 4.75 1.80
CA LEU A 192 -0.52 4.79 2.65
C LEU A 192 -0.22 5.05 4.12
N SER A 193 1.05 4.88 4.54
CA SER A 193 1.46 5.08 5.93
C SER A 193 1.44 6.56 6.34
N GLY A 194 1.36 6.80 7.66
CA GLY A 194 1.44 8.15 8.24
C GLY A 194 0.13 8.95 8.25
N GLY A 195 -0.99 8.40 7.79
CA GLY A 195 -2.29 9.05 7.83
C GLY A 195 -2.47 10.18 6.78
N HIS A 196 -3.22 11.23 7.16
CA HIS A 196 -3.52 12.37 6.30
C HIS A 196 -4.37 12.02 5.07
N ALA A 197 -5.39 11.19 5.28
CA ALA A 197 -6.49 10.91 4.35
C ALA A 197 -7.65 10.27 5.12
N GLU A 198 -8.89 10.54 4.71
CA GLU A 198 -10.06 9.94 5.35
C GLU A 198 -10.14 8.42 5.10
N GLN A 199 -9.78 7.98 3.88
CA GLN A 199 -9.70 6.57 3.50
C GLN A 199 -8.41 6.28 2.72
N THR A 200 -7.96 5.02 2.80
CA THR A 200 -6.82 4.53 2.03
C THR A 200 -7.21 3.29 1.23
N TYR A 201 -6.72 3.18 0.00
CA TYR A 201 -6.97 2.04 -0.88
C TYR A 201 -5.64 1.48 -1.37
N LYS A 202 -5.32 0.28 -0.89
CA LYS A 202 -4.10 -0.44 -1.24
C LYS A 202 -4.34 -1.27 -2.50
N LEU A 203 -3.68 -0.92 -3.58
CA LEU A 203 -3.61 -1.74 -4.79
C LEU A 203 -2.65 -2.93 -4.59
N PRO A 204 -2.78 -4.01 -5.36
CA PRO A 204 -1.89 -5.15 -5.26
C PRO A 204 -0.46 -4.77 -5.67
N ASP A 205 0.52 -5.24 -4.89
CA ASP A 205 1.94 -5.12 -5.17
C ASP A 205 2.65 -6.48 -5.28
N TYR A 206 1.92 -7.57 -5.01
CA TYR A 206 2.39 -8.95 -5.06
C TYR A 206 3.71 -9.14 -4.31
N ASP A 207 3.69 -8.81 -3.00
CA ASP A 207 4.84 -8.89 -2.11
C ASP A 207 6.05 -8.07 -2.58
N GLY A 208 5.79 -6.91 -3.20
CA GLY A 208 6.81 -5.98 -3.66
C GLY A 208 7.33 -6.24 -5.07
N GLN A 209 6.71 -7.13 -5.84
CA GLN A 209 7.08 -7.37 -7.25
C GLN A 209 6.74 -6.17 -8.15
N LEU A 210 5.75 -5.37 -7.75
CA LEU A 210 5.30 -4.16 -8.44
C LEU A 210 5.55 -2.89 -7.61
N SER A 211 6.75 -2.69 -7.06
CA SER A 211 7.05 -1.54 -6.18
C SER A 211 8.29 -0.76 -6.60
#